data_b90bc06b58bf455efef517a00f4fcb96
#
_entry.id   b90bc06b58bf455efef517a00f4fcb96
#
_cell.length_a   1.000
_cell.length_b   1.000
_cell.length_c   1.000
_cell.angle_alpha   90.00
_cell.angle_beta   90.00
_cell.angle_gamma   90.00
#
_symmetry.space_group_name_H-M   'P 1'
#
loop_
_entity.id
_entity.type
_entity.pdbx_description
1 polymer ?
#
loop_
_entity_poly.entity_id
_entity_poly.type
_entity_poly.pdbx_seq_one_letter_code
_entity_poly.pdbx_strand_id
1 'polypeptide(L)'
;MTIKQNKSRTILYATITLLAAVGLFCIVIFDMRKFPHDYSVILDNTVVYGLFKILCLVGGFFSAAGGVYLFKQMFSKEPLIEICDDYFCDNSSAISLGKIDWSEMEMVYIKGGFLNIELENPEKYFLNKNWLQIFMIKVNHRLGYGDVCISPVRFKKEKENFLNEFTKRRAIDQ
;
A
#
# COMPACT_ATOMS: atom_id res chain seq x y z
N MET A 1 18.71 -4.12 -11.52
CA MET A 1 17.81 -3.04 -12.02
C MET A 1 17.21 -2.31 -10.85
N THR A 2 17.08 -0.97 -10.92
CA THR A 2 16.68 -0.19 -9.74
C THR A 2 15.59 0.81 -10.10
N ILE A 3 14.48 0.81 -9.38
CA ILE A 3 13.38 1.76 -9.55
C ILE A 3 13.44 2.78 -8.43
N LYS A 4 13.74 4.02 -8.80
CA LYS A 4 13.82 5.14 -7.86
C LYS A 4 12.49 5.86 -7.71
N GLN A 5 12.29 6.43 -6.55
CA GLN A 5 11.10 7.22 -6.24
C GLN A 5 11.04 8.52 -7.05
N ASN A 6 9.87 8.83 -7.59
CA ASN A 6 9.60 10.16 -8.13
C ASN A 6 9.19 11.11 -6.98
N LYS A 7 10.17 11.87 -6.47
CA LYS A 7 9.98 12.74 -5.31
C LYS A 7 8.83 13.73 -5.46
N SER A 8 8.68 14.35 -6.64
CA SER A 8 7.62 15.33 -6.87
C SER A 8 6.22 14.73 -6.75
N ARG A 9 6.01 13.53 -7.32
CA ARG A 9 4.74 12.80 -7.19
C ARG A 9 4.49 12.36 -5.76
N THR A 10 5.52 11.94 -5.05
CA THR A 10 5.37 11.53 -3.65
C THR A 10 5.00 12.70 -2.75
N ILE A 11 5.61 13.87 -2.95
CA ILE A 11 5.21 15.11 -2.25
C ILE A 11 3.75 15.42 -2.52
N LEU A 12 3.33 15.40 -3.79
CA LEU A 12 1.94 15.66 -4.16
C LEU A 12 0.96 14.71 -3.45
N TYR A 13 1.24 13.39 -3.49
CA TYR A 13 0.37 12.41 -2.83
C TYR A 13 0.39 12.54 -1.30
N ALA A 14 1.54 12.80 -0.68
CA ALA A 14 1.64 13.05 0.75
C ALA A 14 0.81 14.28 1.15
N THR A 15 0.90 15.36 0.39
CA THR A 15 0.11 16.57 0.63
C THR A 15 -1.38 16.31 0.51
N ILE A 16 -1.81 15.63 -0.57
CA ILE A 16 -3.23 15.31 -0.78
C ILE A 16 -3.78 14.44 0.36
N THR A 17 -3.05 13.41 0.78
CA THR A 17 -3.50 12.52 1.85
C THR A 17 -3.56 13.22 3.20
N LEU A 18 -2.62 14.12 3.51
CA LEU A 18 -2.65 14.91 4.73
C LEU A 18 -3.79 15.93 4.72
N LEU A 19 -4.05 16.60 3.60
CA LEU A 19 -5.19 17.50 3.46
C LEU A 19 -6.53 16.75 3.58
N ALA A 20 -6.63 15.56 3.01
CA ALA A 20 -7.80 14.70 3.17
C ALA A 20 -8.01 14.30 4.64
N ALA A 21 -6.94 13.96 5.37
CA ALA A 21 -7.01 13.67 6.80
C ALA A 21 -7.55 14.87 7.59
N VAL A 22 -7.02 16.06 7.34
CA VAL A 22 -7.50 17.31 7.99
C VAL A 22 -8.97 17.53 7.69
N GLY A 23 -9.39 17.39 6.42
CA GLY A 23 -10.79 17.55 6.02
C GLY A 23 -11.72 16.58 6.76
N LEU A 24 -11.33 15.29 6.84
CA LEU A 24 -12.10 14.27 7.55
C LEU A 24 -12.19 14.54 9.06
N PHE A 25 -11.10 14.99 9.70
CA PHE A 25 -11.12 15.38 11.11
C PHE A 25 -11.97 16.63 11.33
N CYS A 26 -11.96 17.60 10.43
CA CYS A 26 -12.86 18.76 10.49
C CYS A 26 -14.33 18.34 10.49
N ILE A 27 -14.73 17.39 9.64
CA ILE A 27 -16.10 16.84 9.61
C ILE A 27 -16.48 16.21 10.96
N VAL A 28 -15.53 15.56 11.64
CA VAL A 28 -15.79 14.95 12.96
C VAL A 28 -15.96 16.02 14.05
N ILE A 29 -15.12 17.06 14.01
CA ILE A 29 -15.09 18.12 15.03
C ILE A 29 -16.27 19.06 14.87
N PHE A 30 -16.52 19.51 13.63
CA PHE A 30 -17.62 20.43 13.33
C PHE A 30 -18.94 19.67 13.15
N ASP A 31 -20.00 20.16 13.78
CA ASP A 31 -21.34 19.60 13.60
C ASP A 31 -21.95 20.10 12.28
N MET A 32 -21.83 19.27 11.25
CA MET A 32 -22.31 19.60 9.90
C MET A 32 -23.83 19.88 9.85
N ARG A 33 -24.60 19.40 10.86
CA ARG A 33 -26.06 19.68 10.93
C ARG A 33 -26.37 21.15 11.20
N LYS A 34 -25.39 21.94 11.63
CA LYS A 34 -25.54 23.39 11.88
C LYS A 34 -25.45 24.25 10.63
N PHE A 35 -25.01 23.65 9.51
CA PHE A 35 -24.92 24.34 8.24
C PHE A 35 -26.25 24.18 7.48
N PRO A 36 -26.82 25.28 6.93
CA PRO A 36 -28.05 25.23 6.15
C PRO A 36 -27.78 24.55 4.80
N HIS A 37 -28.15 23.28 4.67
CA HIS A 37 -28.05 22.53 3.42
C HIS A 37 -29.23 21.57 3.28
N ASP A 38 -29.67 21.35 2.03
CA ASP A 38 -30.77 20.44 1.64
C ASP A 38 -30.47 18.95 1.83
N TYR A 39 -29.36 18.58 2.47
CA TYR A 39 -28.99 17.19 2.75
C TYR A 39 -29.59 16.64 4.05
N SER A 40 -30.75 17.11 4.44
CA SER A 40 -31.40 16.87 5.74
C SER A 40 -31.63 15.39 6.07
N VAL A 41 -31.97 14.55 5.08
CA VAL A 41 -32.45 13.18 5.34
C VAL A 41 -31.39 12.28 5.98
N ILE A 42 -30.11 12.40 5.60
CA ILE A 42 -29.03 11.57 6.17
C ILE A 42 -28.51 12.17 7.48
N LEU A 43 -28.47 13.49 7.58
CA LEU A 43 -27.91 14.19 8.74
C LEU A 43 -28.89 14.27 9.91
N ASP A 44 -30.20 14.18 9.66
CA ASP A 44 -31.24 14.23 10.70
C ASP A 44 -31.33 12.94 11.51
N ASN A 45 -30.92 11.80 10.95
CA ASN A 45 -30.86 10.55 11.69
C ASN A 45 -29.59 10.49 12.53
N THR A 46 -29.73 10.63 13.85
CA THR A 46 -28.59 10.65 14.80
C THR A 46 -27.71 9.41 14.72
N VAL A 47 -28.27 8.24 14.45
CA VAL A 47 -27.51 6.98 14.35
C VAL A 47 -26.67 6.99 13.07
N VAL A 48 -27.29 7.32 11.93
CA VAL A 48 -26.60 7.39 10.62
C VAL A 48 -25.50 8.44 10.66
N TYR A 49 -25.76 9.60 11.27
CA TYR A 49 -24.77 10.66 11.41
C TYR A 49 -23.62 10.24 12.34
N GLY A 50 -23.89 9.50 13.41
CA GLY A 50 -22.89 8.92 14.29
C GLY A 50 -21.98 7.94 13.57
N LEU A 51 -22.56 7.01 12.80
CA LEU A 51 -21.80 6.06 11.97
C LEU A 51 -20.94 6.77 10.91
N PHE A 52 -21.48 7.79 10.28
CA PHE A 52 -20.72 8.63 9.32
C PHE A 52 -19.51 9.30 9.97
N LYS A 53 -19.66 9.87 11.17
CA LYS A 53 -18.52 10.44 11.94
C LYS A 53 -17.46 9.40 12.28
N ILE A 54 -17.87 8.20 12.69
CA ILE A 54 -16.92 7.11 12.95
C ILE A 54 -16.15 6.76 11.68
N LEU A 55 -16.83 6.64 10.55
CA LEU A 55 -16.19 6.36 9.26
C LEU A 55 -15.19 7.44 8.87
N CYS A 56 -15.57 8.73 9.04
CA CYS A 56 -14.66 9.86 8.81
C CYS A 56 -13.45 9.84 9.75
N LEU A 57 -13.64 9.49 11.01
CA LEU A 57 -12.54 9.35 11.97
C LEU A 57 -11.55 8.27 11.54
N VAL A 58 -12.05 7.07 11.22
CA VAL A 58 -11.23 5.95 10.75
C VAL A 58 -10.50 6.32 9.47
N GLY A 59 -11.22 6.89 8.47
CA GLY A 59 -10.63 7.36 7.22
C GLY A 59 -9.56 8.43 7.42
N GLY A 60 -9.78 9.36 8.37
CA GLY A 60 -8.83 10.39 8.75
C GLY A 60 -7.53 9.82 9.30
N PHE A 61 -7.61 8.82 10.20
CA PHE A 61 -6.43 8.14 10.72
C PHE A 61 -5.65 7.38 9.63
N PHE A 62 -6.35 6.65 8.74
CA PHE A 62 -5.69 5.96 7.63
C PHE A 62 -5.01 6.94 6.67
N SER A 63 -5.68 8.05 6.34
CA SER A 63 -5.11 9.08 5.48
C SER A 63 -3.89 9.75 6.12
N ALA A 64 -3.95 10.05 7.42
CA ALA A 64 -2.82 10.62 8.16
C ALA A 64 -1.62 9.65 8.19
N ALA A 65 -1.86 8.38 8.51
CA ALA A 65 -0.82 7.35 8.52
C ALA A 65 -0.17 7.18 7.14
N GLY A 66 -0.98 7.14 6.07
CA GLY A 66 -0.52 7.10 4.69
C GLY A 66 0.33 8.32 4.32
N GLY A 67 -0.12 9.52 4.70
CA GLY A 67 0.62 10.76 4.47
C GLY A 67 1.98 10.78 5.18
N VAL A 68 2.02 10.38 6.45
CA VAL A 68 3.27 10.28 7.23
C VAL A 68 4.20 9.24 6.61
N TYR A 69 3.68 8.09 6.18
CA TYR A 69 4.48 7.08 5.50
C TYR A 69 5.11 7.62 4.20
N LEU A 70 4.32 8.25 3.33
CA LEU A 70 4.81 8.85 2.10
C LEU A 70 5.84 9.95 2.38
N PHE A 71 5.63 10.74 3.42
CA PHE A 71 6.57 11.77 3.85
C PHE A 71 7.91 11.17 4.30
N LYS A 72 7.88 10.11 5.14
CA LYS A 72 9.10 9.38 5.54
C LYS A 72 9.82 8.77 4.33
N GLN A 73 9.07 8.18 3.41
CA GLN A 73 9.62 7.58 2.20
C GLN A 73 10.37 8.60 1.34
N MET A 74 9.94 9.87 1.33
CA MET A 74 10.60 10.94 0.57
C MET A 74 12.06 11.17 0.99
N PHE A 75 12.38 10.92 2.28
CA PHE A 75 13.73 11.06 2.82
C PHE A 75 14.53 9.75 2.75
N SER A 76 13.91 8.66 2.40
CA SER A 76 14.62 7.40 2.19
C SER A 76 15.58 7.51 1.00
N LYS A 77 16.78 7.01 1.17
CA LYS A 77 17.77 6.86 0.10
C LYS A 77 17.64 5.51 -0.62
N GLU A 78 16.89 4.60 -0.04
CA GLU A 78 16.69 3.26 -0.59
C GLU A 78 15.80 3.31 -1.83
N PRO A 79 16.09 2.49 -2.84
CA PRO A 79 15.23 2.36 -4.00
C PRO A 79 13.87 1.78 -3.59
N LEU A 80 12.82 2.14 -4.32
CA LEU A 80 11.48 1.55 -4.10
C LEU A 80 11.47 0.06 -4.41
N ILE A 81 12.14 -0.30 -5.49
CA ILE A 81 12.24 -1.67 -5.97
C ILE A 81 13.66 -1.85 -6.50
N GLU A 82 14.29 -2.93 -6.13
CA GLU A 82 15.61 -3.33 -6.59
C GLU A 82 15.59 -4.79 -7.04
N ILE A 83 16.10 -5.04 -8.24
CA ILE A 83 16.25 -6.36 -8.82
C ILE A 83 17.74 -6.64 -8.90
N CYS A 84 18.23 -7.54 -8.07
CA CYS A 84 19.61 -7.99 -7.99
C CYS A 84 19.73 -9.41 -8.53
N ASP A 85 20.95 -9.91 -8.65
CA ASP A 85 21.19 -11.28 -9.14
C ASP A 85 20.69 -12.33 -8.16
N ASP A 86 20.81 -12.09 -6.86
CA ASP A 86 20.47 -13.06 -5.82
C ASP A 86 19.10 -12.82 -5.19
N TYR A 87 18.58 -11.59 -5.28
CA TYR A 87 17.36 -11.21 -4.59
C TYR A 87 16.56 -10.11 -5.30
N PHE A 88 15.33 -10.03 -4.94
CA PHE A 88 14.43 -8.90 -5.20
C PHE A 88 14.17 -8.14 -3.90
N CYS A 89 14.18 -6.82 -3.96
CA CYS A 89 13.85 -5.99 -2.80
C CYS A 89 12.68 -5.05 -3.12
N ASP A 90 11.62 -5.17 -2.31
CA ASP A 90 10.46 -4.27 -2.36
C ASP A 90 10.41 -3.39 -1.12
N ASN A 91 10.57 -2.08 -1.33
CA ASN A 91 10.38 -1.03 -0.32
C ASN A 91 9.24 -0.08 -0.75
N SER A 92 8.35 -0.53 -1.65
CA SER A 92 7.36 0.33 -2.29
C SER A 92 6.16 0.66 -1.42
N SER A 93 5.89 -0.12 -0.37
CA SER A 93 4.72 0.06 0.49
C SER A 93 5.04 -0.12 1.97
N ALA A 94 4.11 0.32 2.84
CA ALA A 94 4.24 0.15 4.29
C ALA A 94 4.16 -1.32 4.74
N ILE A 95 3.64 -2.20 3.89
CA ILE A 95 3.50 -3.64 4.14
C ILE A 95 4.48 -4.47 3.31
N SER A 96 5.42 -3.81 2.60
CA SER A 96 6.46 -4.50 1.81
C SER A 96 7.29 -5.43 2.67
N LEU A 97 7.66 -6.59 2.13
CA LEU A 97 8.45 -7.59 2.84
C LEU A 97 9.96 -7.27 2.83
N GLY A 98 10.40 -6.34 1.97
CA GLY A 98 11.80 -5.97 1.83
C GLY A 98 12.54 -6.93 0.89
N LYS A 99 13.69 -7.43 1.34
CA LYS A 99 14.53 -8.34 0.56
C LYS A 99 13.94 -9.75 0.54
N ILE A 100 13.79 -10.32 -0.66
CA ILE A 100 13.24 -11.65 -0.93
C ILE A 100 14.19 -12.36 -1.90
N ASP A 101 14.68 -13.52 -1.51
CA ASP A 101 15.55 -14.33 -2.36
C ASP A 101 14.71 -14.96 -3.49
N TRP A 102 15.30 -15.09 -4.67
CA TRP A 102 14.58 -15.63 -5.84
C TRP A 102 14.06 -17.06 -5.61
N SER A 103 14.82 -17.87 -4.89
CA SER A 103 14.47 -19.25 -4.54
C SER A 103 13.23 -19.36 -3.64
N GLU A 104 12.86 -18.31 -2.93
CA GLU A 104 11.71 -18.28 -2.03
C GLU A 104 10.41 -17.86 -2.75
N MET A 105 10.48 -17.48 -4.02
CA MET A 105 9.31 -17.09 -4.80
C MET A 105 8.67 -18.31 -5.46
N GLU A 106 7.47 -18.67 -5.03
CA GLU A 106 6.72 -19.78 -5.60
C GLU A 106 6.09 -19.40 -6.94
N MET A 107 5.39 -18.28 -6.96
CA MET A 107 4.67 -17.82 -8.16
C MET A 107 4.70 -16.29 -8.29
N VAL A 108 4.75 -15.83 -9.54
CA VAL A 108 4.61 -14.40 -9.88
C VAL A 108 3.54 -14.24 -10.95
N TYR A 109 2.57 -13.35 -10.71
CA TYR A 109 1.46 -13.12 -11.62
C TYR A 109 0.94 -11.69 -11.56
N ILE A 110 0.11 -11.32 -12.54
CA ILE A 110 -0.56 -10.02 -12.59
C ILE A 110 -2.05 -10.21 -12.35
N LYS A 111 -2.58 -9.52 -11.32
CA LYS A 111 -4.01 -9.48 -11.01
C LYS A 111 -4.45 -8.05 -10.75
N GLY A 112 -5.52 -7.59 -11.42
CA GLY A 112 -6.01 -6.22 -11.30
C GLY A 112 -4.97 -5.15 -11.65
N GLY A 113 -3.98 -5.49 -12.48
CA GLY A 113 -2.85 -4.63 -12.81
C GLY A 113 -1.71 -4.63 -11.79
N PHE A 114 -1.90 -5.21 -10.60
CA PHE A 114 -0.85 -5.38 -9.59
C PHE A 114 0.06 -6.55 -9.94
N LEU A 115 1.35 -6.38 -9.69
CA LEU A 115 2.30 -7.49 -9.68
C LEU A 115 2.20 -8.17 -8.32
N ASN A 116 1.93 -9.48 -8.34
CA ASN A 116 1.79 -10.30 -7.14
C ASN A 116 2.88 -11.35 -7.13
N ILE A 117 3.42 -11.62 -5.94
CA ILE A 117 4.41 -12.66 -5.69
C ILE A 117 3.88 -13.50 -4.54
N GLU A 118 3.79 -14.81 -4.75
CA GLU A 118 3.57 -15.80 -3.70
C GLU A 118 4.90 -16.39 -3.27
N LEU A 119 5.04 -16.62 -1.97
CA LEU A 119 6.27 -17.11 -1.36
C LEU A 119 6.05 -18.54 -0.84
N GLU A 120 7.08 -19.38 -0.94
CA GLU A 120 7.04 -20.72 -0.37
C GLU A 120 6.88 -20.71 1.15
N ASN A 121 7.53 -19.75 1.83
CA ASN A 121 7.45 -19.58 3.28
C ASN A 121 7.32 -18.12 3.68
N PRO A 122 6.10 -17.51 3.57
CA PRO A 122 5.89 -16.10 3.87
C PRO A 122 6.13 -15.78 5.36
N GLU A 123 5.96 -16.71 6.28
CA GLU A 123 6.11 -16.47 7.71
C GLU A 123 7.55 -16.09 8.12
N LYS A 124 8.54 -16.55 7.38
CA LYS A 124 9.96 -16.15 7.52
C LYS A 124 10.14 -14.64 7.46
N TYR A 125 9.34 -13.97 6.64
CA TYR A 125 9.40 -12.51 6.42
C TYR A 125 8.57 -11.71 7.42
N PHE A 126 7.76 -12.36 8.26
CA PHE A 126 6.92 -11.69 9.25
C PHE A 126 7.65 -11.35 10.56
N LEU A 127 8.82 -11.92 10.80
CA LEU A 127 9.57 -11.75 12.06
C LEU A 127 9.85 -10.29 12.43
N ASN A 128 10.06 -9.42 11.43
CA ASN A 128 10.35 -8.01 11.61
C ASN A 128 9.14 -7.09 11.30
N LYS A 129 7.93 -7.67 11.21
CA LYS A 129 6.70 -6.93 10.92
C LYS A 129 5.85 -6.79 12.18
N ASN A 130 5.19 -5.64 12.28
CA ASN A 130 4.20 -5.45 13.33
C ASN A 130 2.88 -6.18 12.99
N TRP A 131 2.04 -6.38 14.01
CA TRP A 131 0.77 -7.10 13.87
C TRP A 131 -0.14 -6.52 12.76
N LEU A 132 -0.15 -5.19 12.59
CA LEU A 132 -0.98 -4.52 11.58
C LEU A 132 -0.48 -4.82 10.15
N GLN A 133 0.83 -4.84 9.94
CA GLN A 133 1.43 -5.21 8.66
C GLN A 133 1.08 -6.66 8.30
N ILE A 134 1.25 -7.59 9.24
CA ILE A 134 0.90 -9.00 9.08
C ILE A 134 -0.59 -9.16 8.76
N PHE A 135 -1.46 -8.44 9.50
CA PHE A 135 -2.90 -8.45 9.25
C PHE A 135 -3.22 -8.00 7.82
N MET A 136 -2.63 -6.89 7.37
CA MET A 136 -2.86 -6.36 6.02
C MET A 136 -2.37 -7.31 4.92
N ILE A 137 -1.23 -7.98 5.11
CA ILE A 137 -0.73 -9.01 4.18
C ILE A 137 -1.73 -10.18 4.11
N LYS A 138 -2.21 -10.66 5.26
CA LYS A 138 -3.21 -11.75 5.32
C LYS A 138 -4.55 -11.34 4.70
N VAL A 139 -4.96 -10.08 4.82
CA VAL A 139 -6.16 -9.54 4.12
C VAL A 139 -5.95 -9.56 2.62
N ASN A 140 -4.80 -9.10 2.11
CA ASN A 140 -4.47 -9.15 0.69
C ASN A 140 -4.54 -10.59 0.17
N HIS A 141 -3.93 -11.54 0.89
CA HIS A 141 -3.97 -12.96 0.52
C HIS A 141 -5.40 -13.50 0.44
N ARG A 142 -6.27 -13.18 1.42
CA ARG A 142 -7.70 -13.55 1.40
C ARG A 142 -8.47 -12.97 0.23
N LEU A 143 -8.07 -11.81 -0.27
CA LEU A 143 -8.63 -11.18 -1.47
C LEU A 143 -8.06 -11.78 -2.77
N GLY A 144 -7.18 -12.78 -2.65
CA GLY A 144 -6.53 -13.48 -3.75
C GLY A 144 -5.40 -12.69 -4.39
N TYR A 145 -4.77 -11.77 -3.65
CA TYR A 145 -3.48 -11.19 -3.99
C TYR A 145 -2.36 -12.00 -3.35
N GLY A 146 -1.14 -11.89 -3.89
CA GLY A 146 0.03 -12.57 -3.33
C GLY A 146 0.49 -11.99 -1.99
N ASP A 147 1.48 -12.62 -1.38
CA ASP A 147 2.13 -12.16 -0.15
C ASP A 147 2.82 -10.79 -0.36
N VAL A 148 3.32 -10.56 -1.57
CA VAL A 148 3.81 -9.26 -2.02
C VAL A 148 2.90 -8.75 -3.13
N CYS A 149 2.41 -7.52 -2.97
CA CYS A 149 1.51 -6.88 -3.92
C CYS A 149 2.04 -5.50 -4.29
N ILE A 150 2.51 -5.34 -5.51
CA ILE A 150 3.16 -4.12 -6.00
C ILE A 150 2.22 -3.36 -6.92
N SER A 151 1.99 -2.09 -6.60
CA SER A 151 1.09 -1.22 -7.35
C SER A 151 1.58 -0.98 -8.80
N PRO A 152 0.67 -1.03 -9.78
CA PRO A 152 1.00 -0.77 -11.20
C PRO A 152 1.56 0.64 -11.42
N VAL A 153 1.17 1.61 -10.59
CA VAL A 153 1.67 2.99 -10.69
C VAL A 153 3.17 3.06 -10.46
N ARG A 154 3.69 2.16 -9.62
CA ARG A 154 5.12 2.11 -9.26
C ARG A 154 5.95 1.19 -10.15
N PHE A 155 5.32 0.22 -10.83
CA PHE A 155 5.99 -0.86 -11.55
C PHE A 155 5.56 -1.00 -13.02
N LYS A 156 4.84 -0.01 -13.58
CA LYS A 156 4.16 -0.15 -14.87
C LYS A 156 5.10 -0.45 -16.05
N LYS A 157 6.28 0.16 -16.10
CA LYS A 157 7.22 0.02 -17.22
C LYS A 157 8.11 -1.23 -17.09
N GLU A 158 8.37 -1.64 -15.87
CA GLU A 158 9.37 -2.66 -15.54
C GLU A 158 8.76 -4.04 -15.28
N LYS A 159 7.42 -4.14 -15.21
CA LYS A 159 6.73 -5.39 -14.87
C LYS A 159 7.01 -6.54 -15.84
N GLU A 160 7.10 -6.25 -17.14
CA GLU A 160 7.39 -7.25 -18.17
C GLU A 160 8.83 -7.74 -18.05
N ASN A 161 9.77 -6.83 -17.80
CA ASN A 161 11.16 -7.18 -17.56
C ASN A 161 11.31 -8.04 -16.30
N PHE A 162 10.56 -7.72 -15.23
CA PHE A 162 10.57 -8.52 -14.00
C PHE A 162 10.03 -9.93 -14.25
N LEU A 163 8.90 -10.06 -14.93
CA LEU A 163 8.31 -11.36 -15.26
C LEU A 163 9.27 -12.20 -16.10
N ASN A 164 9.94 -11.58 -17.09
CA ASN A 164 10.92 -12.25 -17.93
C ASN A 164 12.13 -12.71 -17.09
N GLU A 165 12.64 -11.86 -16.18
CA GLU A 165 13.73 -12.23 -15.28
C GLU A 165 13.33 -13.38 -14.34
N PHE A 166 12.13 -13.31 -13.77
CA PHE A 166 11.62 -14.38 -12.91
C PHE A 166 11.53 -15.72 -13.66
N THR A 167 10.94 -15.71 -14.85
CA THR A 167 10.80 -16.92 -15.69
C THR A 167 12.16 -17.51 -16.07
N LYS A 168 13.11 -16.62 -16.45
CA LYS A 168 14.48 -17.05 -16.81
C LYS A 168 15.21 -17.72 -15.62
N ARG A 169 15.09 -17.17 -14.42
CA ARG A 169 15.75 -17.71 -13.22
C ARG A 169 15.15 -19.04 -12.80
N ARG A 170 13.83 -19.18 -12.83
CA ARG A 170 13.19 -20.47 -12.56
C ARG A 170 13.52 -21.57 -13.57
N ALA A 171 13.78 -21.22 -14.83
CA ALA A 171 14.20 -22.18 -15.84
C ALA A 171 15.66 -22.67 -15.64
N ILE A 172 16.47 -21.96 -14.82
CA ILE A 172 17.84 -22.35 -14.49
C ILE A 172 17.87 -23.29 -13.27
N ASP A 173 16.87 -23.19 -12.39
CA ASP A 173 16.79 -23.97 -11.14
C ASP A 173 16.06 -25.32 -11.34
N GLN A 174 15.58 -25.64 -12.56
CA GLN A 174 15.03 -26.94 -12.99
C GLN A 174 16.05 -27.74 -13.82
#